data_8dda18d90ecbafbce736bffbf25a72ac
#
_entry.id   8dda18d90ecbafbce736bffbf25a72ac
#
_cell.length_a   1.000
_cell.length_b   1.000
_cell.length_c   1.000
_cell.angle_alpha   90.00
_cell.angle_beta   90.00
_cell.angle_gamma   90.00
#
_symmetry.space_group_name_H-M   'P 1'
#
loop_
_entity.id
_entity.type
_entity.pdbx_description
1 polymer ?
#
loop_
_entity_poly.entity_id
_entity_poly.type
_entity_poly.pdbx_seq_one_letter_code
_entity_poly.pdbx_strand_id
1 'polypeptide(L)'
;MQISCGTIAYTLVKGEPRYVIIREPRTSYYGFPKGHMEPGETEEQTALRETWEEASINVDIVEGHRWENKFRLKNGGMKKVIYFLAQFRDQRPRRNYSFERLEVLLLPYRRAYALLEYAETKRMLYEANEYIESLG
;
A
#
# COMPACT_ATOMS: atom_id res chain seq x y z
N MET A 1 -21.12 1.31 -4.18
CA MET A 1 -19.76 1.85 -3.99
C MET A 1 -18.75 0.72 -3.95
N GLN A 2 -17.68 0.83 -4.73
CA GLN A 2 -16.57 -0.11 -4.66
C GLN A 2 -15.61 0.33 -3.57
N ILE A 3 -15.13 -0.63 -2.77
CA ILE A 3 -14.17 -0.34 -1.69
C ILE A 3 -12.95 -1.22 -1.88
N SER A 4 -11.78 -0.59 -1.93
CA SER A 4 -10.48 -1.28 -1.92
C SER A 4 -9.70 -0.83 -0.70
N CYS A 5 -8.95 -1.75 -0.11
CA CYS A 5 -8.11 -1.45 1.04
C CYS A 5 -6.72 -2.02 0.83
N GLY A 6 -5.74 -1.32 1.36
CA GLY A 6 -4.36 -1.74 1.27
C GLY A 6 -3.51 -1.13 2.37
N THR A 7 -2.20 -1.24 2.19
CA THR A 7 -1.26 -0.74 3.20
C THR A 7 -0.17 0.10 2.57
N ILE A 8 0.25 1.12 3.31
CA ILE A 8 1.55 1.75 3.10
C ILE A 8 2.48 0.97 4.01
N ALA A 9 3.10 -0.06 3.44
CA ALA A 9 3.89 -1.03 4.19
C ALA A 9 5.36 -0.63 4.16
N TYR A 10 5.98 -0.59 5.34
CA TYR A 10 7.38 -0.22 5.43
C TYR A 10 8.15 -1.12 6.38
N THR A 11 9.46 -1.18 6.16
CA THR A 11 10.40 -1.78 7.09
C THR A 11 11.57 -0.83 7.24
N LEU A 12 12.27 -0.91 8.37
CA LEU A 12 13.44 -0.08 8.60
C LEU A 12 14.71 -0.83 8.19
N VAL A 13 15.54 -0.19 7.36
CA VAL A 13 16.83 -0.71 6.95
C VAL A 13 17.87 0.30 7.43
N LYS A 14 18.68 -0.09 8.41
CA LYS A 14 19.66 0.80 9.04
C LYS A 14 19.01 2.09 9.53
N GLY A 15 17.81 1.96 10.12
CA GLY A 15 17.08 3.08 10.68
C GLY A 15 16.26 3.90 9.67
N GLU A 16 16.34 3.58 8.38
CA GLU A 16 15.61 4.34 7.37
C GLU A 16 14.46 3.52 6.80
N PRO A 17 13.29 4.14 6.56
CA PRO A 17 12.15 3.41 6.01
C PRO A 17 12.34 3.04 4.55
N ARG A 18 11.94 1.83 4.22
CA ARG A 18 11.80 1.34 2.87
C ARG A 18 10.36 0.92 2.66
N TYR A 19 9.79 1.29 1.53
CA TYR A 19 8.36 1.13 1.26
C TYR A 19 8.11 0.09 0.18
N VAL A 20 7.05 -0.69 0.36
CA VAL A 20 6.61 -1.66 -0.65
C VAL A 20 5.81 -0.94 -1.72
N ILE A 21 6.29 -1.01 -2.95
CA ILE A 21 5.61 -0.44 -4.11
C ILE A 21 5.33 -1.58 -5.10
N ILE A 22 4.12 -1.59 -5.60
CA ILE A 22 3.65 -2.57 -6.58
C ILE A 22 3.63 -1.90 -7.94
N ARG A 23 4.19 -2.58 -8.96
CA ARG A 23 4.09 -2.12 -10.34
C ARG A 23 3.24 -3.12 -11.12
N GLU A 24 2.22 -2.60 -11.79
CA GLU A 24 1.40 -3.40 -12.70
C GLU A 24 2.05 -3.35 -14.09
N PRO A 25 2.64 -4.46 -14.59
CA PRO A 25 3.43 -4.42 -15.83
C PRO A 25 2.63 -4.00 -17.06
N ARG A 26 1.34 -4.35 -17.12
CA ARG A 26 0.52 -4.04 -18.30
C ARG A 26 0.25 -2.55 -18.46
N THR A 27 0.10 -1.83 -17.36
CA THR A 27 -0.21 -0.41 -17.37
C THR A 27 0.96 0.45 -16.96
N SER A 28 2.01 -0.16 -16.42
CA SER A 28 3.16 0.53 -15.79
C SER A 28 2.73 1.43 -14.62
N TYR A 29 1.60 1.14 -14.01
CA TYR A 29 1.11 1.89 -12.85
C TYR A 29 1.87 1.45 -11.60
N TYR A 30 2.29 2.43 -10.81
CA TYR A 30 2.95 2.21 -9.52
C TYR A 30 2.01 2.63 -8.39
N GLY A 31 1.86 1.76 -7.39
CA GLY A 31 1.01 2.05 -6.26
C GLY A 31 1.35 1.18 -5.06
N PHE A 32 0.53 1.28 -4.02
CA PHE A 32 0.66 0.45 -2.82
C PHE A 32 -0.12 -0.85 -3.01
N PRO A 33 0.24 -1.91 -2.26
CA PRO A 33 -0.56 -3.13 -2.27
C PRO A 33 -1.99 -2.81 -1.83
N LYS A 34 -2.97 -3.27 -2.59
CA LYS A 34 -4.39 -3.07 -2.29
C LYS A 34 -5.26 -3.98 -3.12
N GLY A 35 -6.51 -4.12 -2.72
CA GLY A 35 -7.49 -4.83 -3.51
C GLY A 35 -8.88 -4.72 -2.92
N HIS A 36 -9.83 -5.36 -3.60
CA HIS A 36 -11.24 -5.24 -3.29
C HIS A 36 -11.62 -5.92 -1.98
N MET A 37 -12.46 -5.23 -1.20
CA MET A 37 -13.03 -5.79 0.02
C MET A 37 -13.99 -6.93 -0.34
N GLU A 38 -13.86 -8.04 0.36
CA GLU A 38 -14.76 -9.17 0.21
C GLU A 38 -15.86 -9.13 1.27
N PRO A 39 -17.01 -9.76 0.99
CA PRO A 39 -18.10 -9.77 1.98
C PRO A 39 -17.65 -10.28 3.34
N GLY A 40 -18.03 -9.57 4.39
CA GLY A 40 -17.69 -9.95 5.76
C GLY A 40 -16.34 -9.49 6.25
N GLU A 41 -15.52 -8.90 5.39
CA GLU A 41 -14.22 -8.38 5.81
C GLU A 41 -14.34 -6.98 6.38
N THR A 42 -13.50 -6.68 7.38
CA THR A 42 -13.25 -5.30 7.79
C THR A 42 -12.25 -4.68 6.82
N GLU A 43 -12.11 -3.36 6.89
CA GLU A 43 -11.11 -2.65 6.09
C GLU A 43 -9.70 -3.18 6.37
N GLU A 44 -9.38 -3.38 7.65
CA GLU A 44 -8.05 -3.87 8.04
C GLU A 44 -7.81 -5.29 7.56
N GLN A 45 -8.83 -6.16 7.65
CA GLN A 45 -8.71 -7.53 7.16
C GLN A 45 -8.44 -7.56 5.65
N THR A 46 -9.12 -6.72 4.89
CA THR A 46 -8.88 -6.60 3.46
C THR A 46 -7.46 -6.13 3.19
N ALA A 47 -7.01 -5.10 3.89
CA ALA A 47 -5.68 -4.53 3.71
C ALA A 47 -4.59 -5.58 3.99
N LEU A 48 -4.73 -6.34 5.06
CA LEU A 48 -3.77 -7.39 5.42
C LEU A 48 -3.75 -8.50 4.38
N ARG A 49 -4.93 -8.97 3.94
CA ARG A 49 -5.04 -10.04 2.95
C ARG A 49 -4.43 -9.62 1.62
N GLU A 50 -4.78 -8.43 1.14
CA GLU A 50 -4.28 -7.96 -0.16
C GLU A 50 -2.77 -7.71 -0.13
N THR A 51 -2.23 -7.25 0.97
CA THR A 51 -0.78 -7.08 1.12
C THR A 51 -0.07 -8.44 1.04
N TRP A 52 -0.64 -9.45 1.69
CA TRP A 52 -0.12 -10.82 1.58
C TRP A 52 -0.20 -11.33 0.14
N GLU A 53 -1.34 -11.15 -0.51
CA GLU A 53 -1.54 -11.66 -1.87
C GLU A 53 -0.61 -10.99 -2.89
N GLU A 54 -0.36 -9.71 -2.75
CA GLU A 54 0.44 -8.97 -3.74
C GLU A 54 1.94 -8.97 -3.44
N ALA A 55 2.33 -8.99 -2.17
CA ALA A 55 3.74 -8.82 -1.78
C ALA A 55 4.30 -9.94 -0.92
N SER A 56 3.51 -10.94 -0.57
CA SER A 56 3.93 -12.11 0.22
C SER A 56 4.52 -11.77 1.57
N ILE A 57 4.02 -10.72 2.20
CA ILE A 57 4.44 -10.34 3.55
C ILE A 57 3.27 -10.22 4.49
N ASN A 58 3.53 -10.47 5.77
CA ASN A 58 2.59 -10.23 6.85
C ASN A 58 3.01 -8.94 7.56
N VAL A 59 2.07 -8.02 7.68
CA VAL A 59 2.36 -6.71 8.24
C VAL A 59 1.52 -6.46 9.48
N ASP A 60 2.00 -5.56 10.34
CA ASP A 60 1.28 -5.10 11.53
C ASP A 60 0.81 -3.68 11.28
N ILE A 61 -0.49 -3.46 11.40
CA ILE A 61 -1.08 -2.14 11.20
C ILE A 61 -0.65 -1.23 12.36
N VAL A 62 -0.19 -0.04 12.01
CA VAL A 62 0.17 0.99 12.98
C VAL A 62 -1.09 1.83 13.24
N GLU A 63 -1.65 1.71 14.43
CA GLU A 63 -2.90 2.39 14.78
C GLU A 63 -2.81 3.89 14.65
N GLY A 64 -3.93 4.51 14.25
CA GLY A 64 -4.04 5.95 14.15
C GLY A 64 -3.64 6.54 12.81
N HIS A 65 -3.27 5.72 11.85
CA HIS A 65 -2.81 6.19 10.53
C HIS A 65 -3.59 5.50 9.43
N ARG A 66 -4.65 6.15 9.02
CA ARG A 66 -5.56 5.68 7.98
C ARG A 66 -5.83 6.81 7.01
N TRP A 67 -5.73 6.52 5.72
CA TRP A 67 -6.01 7.49 4.66
C TRP A 67 -7.15 6.96 3.79
N GLU A 68 -7.97 7.87 3.32
CA GLU A 68 -9.09 7.53 2.48
C GLU A 68 -9.13 8.47 1.28
N ASN A 69 -9.33 7.90 0.09
CA ASN A 69 -9.55 8.65 -1.13
C ASN A 69 -10.83 8.17 -1.80
N LYS A 70 -11.73 9.08 -2.07
CA LYS A 70 -13.03 8.77 -2.66
C LYS A 70 -13.13 9.52 -3.98
N PHE A 71 -13.52 8.82 -5.04
CA PHE A 71 -13.64 9.44 -6.35
C PHE A 71 -14.69 8.74 -7.19
N ARG A 72 -15.14 9.46 -8.25
CA ARG A 72 -16.15 8.95 -9.17
C ARG A 72 -15.49 8.17 -10.30
N LEU A 73 -16.04 7.00 -10.61
CA LEU A 73 -15.60 6.20 -11.73
C LEU A 73 -16.24 6.71 -13.03
N LYS A 74 -15.64 6.33 -14.16
CA LYS A 74 -16.16 6.73 -15.48
C LYS A 74 -17.59 6.27 -15.74
N ASN A 75 -17.98 5.13 -15.14
CA ASN A 75 -19.33 4.60 -15.29
C ASN A 75 -20.36 5.29 -14.38
N GLY A 76 -19.96 6.32 -13.63
CA GLY A 76 -20.84 7.03 -12.73
C GLY A 76 -20.86 6.50 -11.31
N GLY A 77 -20.29 5.34 -11.06
CA GLY A 77 -20.19 4.77 -9.71
C GLY A 77 -19.12 5.47 -8.89
N MET A 78 -19.14 5.19 -7.59
CA MET A 78 -18.14 5.74 -6.66
C MET A 78 -17.17 4.66 -6.23
N LYS A 79 -15.91 5.05 -6.03
CA LYS A 79 -14.88 4.18 -5.47
C LYS A 79 -14.24 4.85 -4.28
N LYS A 80 -13.99 4.04 -3.25
CA LYS A 80 -13.27 4.45 -2.07
C LYS A 80 -12.04 3.56 -1.91
N VAL A 81 -10.87 4.17 -1.74
CA VAL A 81 -9.63 3.45 -1.51
C VAL A 81 -9.09 3.86 -0.15
N ILE A 82 -8.78 2.87 0.68
CA ILE A 82 -8.34 3.08 2.05
C ILE A 82 -6.98 2.44 2.23
N TYR A 83 -6.04 3.19 2.83
CA TYR A 83 -4.72 2.67 3.17
C TYR A 83 -4.46 2.82 4.65
N PHE A 84 -3.83 1.81 5.24
CA PHE A 84 -3.33 1.84 6.61
C PHE A 84 -1.81 1.84 6.59
N LEU A 85 -1.20 2.59 7.50
CA LEU A 85 0.23 2.46 7.72
C LEU A 85 0.48 1.10 8.36
N ALA A 86 1.49 0.38 7.89
CA ALA A 86 1.79 -0.94 8.41
C ALA A 86 3.30 -1.18 8.37
N GLN A 87 3.78 -1.92 9.36
CA GLN A 87 5.21 -2.24 9.47
C GLN A 87 5.43 -3.73 9.40
N PHE A 88 6.51 -4.14 8.75
CA PHE A 88 6.93 -5.52 8.75
C PHE A 88 8.41 -5.62 9.12
N ARG A 89 8.81 -6.81 9.58
CA ARG A 89 10.18 -7.09 10.03
C ARG A 89 10.59 -8.47 9.52
N ASP A 90 11.87 -8.60 9.20
CA ASP A 90 12.48 -9.90 8.89
C ASP A 90 11.78 -10.68 7.78
N GLN A 91 11.22 -9.95 6.83
CA GLN A 91 10.55 -10.52 5.66
C GLN A 91 11.00 -9.77 4.42
N ARG A 92 11.05 -10.48 3.32
CA ARG A 92 11.40 -9.89 2.03
C ARG A 92 10.17 -9.86 1.12
N PRO A 93 9.66 -8.67 0.80
CA PRO A 93 8.55 -8.57 -0.15
C PRO A 93 8.93 -9.17 -1.49
N ARG A 94 8.01 -9.91 -2.08
CA ARG A 94 8.26 -10.58 -3.36
C ARG A 94 6.94 -10.88 -4.06
N ARG A 95 7.04 -11.09 -5.38
CA ARG A 95 5.89 -11.49 -6.18
C ARG A 95 5.28 -12.79 -5.64
N ASN A 96 3.95 -12.82 -5.62
CA ASN A 96 3.20 -14.00 -5.23
C ASN A 96 2.57 -14.61 -6.49
N TYR A 97 3.22 -15.62 -7.06
CA TYR A 97 2.78 -16.23 -8.32
C TYR A 97 1.42 -16.93 -8.22
N SER A 98 0.98 -17.22 -7.00
CA SER A 98 -0.32 -17.88 -6.81
C SER A 98 -1.51 -16.94 -7.04
N PHE A 99 -1.29 -15.63 -7.00
CA PHE A 99 -2.35 -14.64 -7.10
C PHE A 99 -2.22 -13.73 -8.31
N GLU A 100 -1.14 -12.95 -8.41
CA GLU A 100 -1.00 -11.98 -9.48
C GLU A 100 0.44 -11.87 -9.97
N ARG A 101 0.59 -11.36 -11.22
CA ARG A 101 1.91 -11.17 -11.82
C ARG A 101 2.35 -9.71 -11.71
N LEU A 102 2.36 -9.23 -10.48
CA LEU A 102 2.79 -7.87 -10.20
C LEU A 102 4.27 -7.85 -9.85
N GLU A 103 4.95 -6.76 -10.20
CA GLU A 103 6.30 -6.54 -9.72
C GLU A 103 6.25 -5.92 -8.33
N VAL A 104 7.12 -6.39 -7.44
CA VAL A 104 7.18 -5.92 -6.07
C VAL A 104 8.53 -5.27 -5.84
N LEU A 105 8.50 -4.01 -5.41
CA LEU A 105 9.70 -3.21 -5.16
C LEU A 105 9.74 -2.81 -3.69
N LEU A 106 10.96 -2.71 -3.14
CA LEU A 106 11.17 -2.18 -1.80
C LEU A 106 12.11 -0.99 -1.92
N LEU A 107 11.57 0.21 -1.73
CA LEU A 107 12.25 1.44 -2.14
C LEU A 107 12.36 2.44 -1.00
N PRO A 108 13.47 3.20 -0.97
CA PRO A 108 13.55 4.35 -0.06
C PRO A 108 12.52 5.41 -0.45
N TYR A 109 12.24 6.30 0.48
CA TYR A 109 11.18 7.29 0.32
C TYR A 109 11.26 8.07 -1.00
N ARG A 110 12.44 8.60 -1.33
CA ARG A 110 12.59 9.46 -2.52
C ARG A 110 12.22 8.72 -3.81
N ARG A 111 12.66 7.45 -3.93
CA ARG A 111 12.35 6.63 -5.09
C ARG A 111 10.88 6.26 -5.14
N ALA A 112 10.33 5.86 -4.00
CA ALA A 112 8.91 5.52 -3.93
C ALA A 112 8.04 6.73 -4.30
N TYR A 113 8.34 7.88 -3.72
CA TYR A 113 7.61 9.12 -4.01
C TYR A 113 7.64 9.47 -5.50
N ALA A 114 8.83 9.36 -6.11
CA ALA A 114 9.00 9.72 -7.51
C ALA A 114 8.21 8.81 -8.46
N LEU A 115 8.05 7.54 -8.10
CA LEU A 115 7.36 6.57 -8.95
C LEU A 115 5.84 6.61 -8.83
N LEU A 116 5.31 7.04 -7.70
CA LEU A 116 3.86 7.17 -7.53
C LEU A 116 3.32 8.23 -8.50
N GLU A 117 2.20 7.92 -9.14
CA GLU A 117 1.69 8.76 -10.22
C GLU A 117 0.63 9.75 -9.76
N TYR A 118 -0.10 9.45 -8.68
CA TYR A 118 -1.21 10.28 -8.23
C TYR A 118 -0.82 11.16 -7.06
N ALA A 119 -1.30 12.40 -7.10
CA ALA A 119 -1.05 13.37 -6.03
C ALA A 119 -1.51 12.85 -4.66
N GLU A 120 -2.61 12.12 -4.63
CA GLU A 120 -3.17 11.59 -3.38
C GLU A 120 -2.24 10.57 -2.73
N THR A 121 -1.72 9.61 -3.50
CA THR A 121 -0.82 8.60 -2.94
C THR A 121 0.54 9.21 -2.58
N LYS A 122 1.00 10.19 -3.35
CA LYS A 122 2.22 10.93 -2.98
C LYS A 122 2.04 11.63 -1.64
N ARG A 123 0.90 12.28 -1.43
CA ARG A 123 0.59 12.96 -0.17
C ARG A 123 0.53 11.98 1.00
N MET A 124 -0.13 10.84 0.79
CA MET A 124 -0.22 9.81 1.82
C MET A 124 1.17 9.28 2.21
N LEU A 125 2.02 9.02 1.22
CA LEU A 125 3.38 8.57 1.48
C LEU A 125 4.18 9.64 2.23
N TYR A 126 4.03 10.90 1.84
CA TYR A 126 4.70 12.00 2.52
C TYR A 126 4.30 12.04 4.00
N GLU A 127 2.99 11.98 4.29
CA GLU A 127 2.50 12.01 5.67
C GLU A 127 2.97 10.80 6.47
N ALA A 128 2.96 9.62 5.84
CA ALA A 128 3.48 8.42 6.50
C ALA A 128 4.96 8.56 6.84
N ASN A 129 5.73 9.07 5.89
CA ASN A 129 7.18 9.23 6.08
C ASN A 129 7.49 10.26 7.17
N GLU A 130 6.74 11.36 7.21
CA GLU A 130 6.89 12.37 8.27
C GLU A 130 6.66 11.74 9.65
N TYR A 131 5.61 10.93 9.78
CA TYR A 131 5.35 10.25 11.05
C TYR A 131 6.49 9.30 11.43
N ILE A 132 6.93 8.46 10.50
CA ILE A 132 7.99 7.47 10.77
C ILE A 132 9.28 8.18 11.16
N GLU A 133 9.63 9.24 10.46
CA GLU A 133 10.84 10.03 10.79
C GLU A 133 10.74 10.67 12.16
N SER A 134 9.53 11.02 12.61
CA SER A 134 9.32 11.60 13.93
C SER A 134 9.60 10.61 15.07
N LEU A 135 9.61 9.32 14.79
CA LEU A 135 9.86 8.29 15.79
C LEU A 135 11.34 8.06 16.07
N GLY A 136 12.17 8.45 15.16
CA GLY A 136 13.60 8.24 15.26
C GLY A 136 14.33 9.50 15.59
#